data_d2dbd56699b761e65293ed90580c42dc
#
_entry.id   d2dbd56699b761e65293ed90580c42dc
#
_cell.length_a   1.000
_cell.length_b   1.000
_cell.length_c   1.000
_cell.angle_alpha   90.00
_cell.angle_beta   90.00
_cell.angle_gamma   90.00
#
_symmetry.space_group_name_H-M   'P 1'
#
loop_
_entity.id
_entity.type
_entity.pdbx_description
1 polymer ?
#
loop_
_entity_poly.entity_id
_entity_poly.type
_entity_poly.pdbx_seq_one_letter_code
_entity_poly.pdbx_strand_id
1 'polypeptide(L)'
;MKTIYYLFLLLFLLDCKDKVKPVDEQPPNPKEFLRSYVKNPNPNDRMCKDDIEQAEKDLEKYKNIYVTTSCFGCKTSPYADEIIEYAAKQKIEVINDIYSCVVMEGQTKGCYKAMIDLKMEEIHGKDFRHKIEHAAEQLMIQKIKTGTKILSVYDLSEEDQPNLVKENKFTRKEDILTVQTGLPLQHELDTYPFIDISFIVEKDGTISNVKNENWVSGFKRNEKYKNELEGLAKNKILTNYSKWKPGKYKNTLTRVENNFRVCFK
;
A
#
# COMPACT_ATOMS: atom_id res chain seq x y z
N MET A 1 -38.59 33.35 53.67
CA MET A 1 -37.19 32.89 53.74
C MET A 1 -36.84 31.79 52.69
N LYS A 2 -37.47 31.77 51.51
CA LYS A 2 -37.14 30.78 50.44
C LYS A 2 -36.51 31.41 49.18
N THR A 3 -36.42 32.72 49.09
CA THR A 3 -35.97 33.45 47.89
C THR A 3 -34.46 33.83 47.91
N ILE A 4 -33.81 33.68 49.04
CA ILE A 4 -32.39 34.05 49.20
C ILE A 4 -31.46 32.90 48.83
N TYR A 5 -31.92 31.65 48.88
CA TYR A 5 -31.08 30.50 48.54
C TYR A 5 -30.84 30.32 47.03
N TYR A 6 -31.69 30.84 46.15
CA TYR A 6 -31.51 30.77 44.72
C TYR A 6 -30.52 31.76 44.13
N LEU A 7 -30.25 32.86 44.86
CA LEU A 7 -29.28 33.88 44.39
C LEU A 7 -27.82 33.49 44.67
N PHE A 8 -27.61 32.59 45.65
CA PHE A 8 -26.23 32.11 45.98
C PHE A 8 -25.80 30.96 45.09
N LEU A 9 -26.72 30.22 44.47
CA LEU A 9 -26.39 29.09 43.55
C LEU A 9 -26.00 29.59 42.14
N LEU A 10 -26.41 30.80 41.77
CA LEU A 10 -26.10 31.41 40.47
C LEU A 10 -24.72 32.08 40.40
N LEU A 11 -24.06 32.31 41.54
CA LEU A 11 -22.74 32.95 41.61
C LEU A 11 -21.56 31.95 41.51
N PHE A 12 -21.82 30.64 41.59
CA PHE A 12 -20.76 29.62 41.44
C PHE A 12 -20.61 29.06 40.02
N LEU A 13 -21.37 29.53 39.03
CA LEU A 13 -21.29 29.08 37.64
C LEU A 13 -20.50 30.03 36.71
N LEU A 14 -19.82 31.04 37.25
CA LEU A 14 -19.20 32.09 36.45
C LEU A 14 -17.67 32.11 36.49
N ASP A 15 -17.01 31.09 37.06
CA ASP A 15 -15.54 31.12 37.11
C ASP A 15 -14.89 29.79 36.75
N CYS A 16 -15.14 29.33 35.53
CA CYS A 16 -14.30 28.35 34.82
C CYS A 16 -14.16 28.76 33.34
N LYS A 17 -13.62 29.96 33.12
CA LYS A 17 -12.95 30.30 31.88
C LYS A 17 -11.44 30.10 32.09
N ASP A 18 -11.03 28.84 32.19
CA ASP A 18 -9.68 28.50 31.84
C ASP A 18 -9.50 28.86 30.37
N LYS A 19 -8.73 29.93 30.17
CA LYS A 19 -8.19 30.27 28.86
C LYS A 19 -7.24 29.14 28.46
N VAL A 20 -7.80 28.07 27.86
CA VAL A 20 -7.06 27.16 27.00
C VAL A 20 -6.55 28.04 25.86
N LYS A 21 -5.31 28.49 25.97
CA LYS A 21 -4.61 29.06 24.82
C LYS A 21 -4.71 28.02 23.73
N PRO A 22 -5.19 28.34 22.51
CA PRO A 22 -5.04 27.43 21.40
C PRO A 22 -3.53 27.24 21.22
N VAL A 23 -3.06 26.03 21.49
CA VAL A 23 -1.73 25.62 21.06
C VAL A 23 -1.88 25.37 19.56
N ASP A 24 -1.67 26.45 18.80
CA ASP A 24 -1.59 26.45 17.33
C ASP A 24 -0.19 25.93 16.90
N GLU A 25 0.33 24.92 17.59
CA GLU A 25 1.48 24.16 17.13
C GLU A 25 0.92 22.96 16.35
N GLN A 26 0.88 23.10 15.03
CA GLN A 26 0.77 21.92 14.17
C GLN A 26 1.82 20.91 14.62
N PRO A 27 1.48 19.63 14.83
CA PRO A 27 2.46 18.64 15.22
C PRO A 27 3.61 18.68 14.19
N PRO A 28 4.86 18.71 14.65
CA PRO A 28 6.02 18.83 13.77
C PRO A 28 5.93 17.73 12.69
N ASN A 29 6.28 18.09 11.44
CA ASN A 29 6.32 17.14 10.35
C ASN A 29 7.08 15.88 10.82
N PRO A 30 6.47 14.69 10.79
CA PRO A 30 7.09 13.48 11.34
C PRO A 30 8.51 13.21 10.78
N LYS A 31 8.75 13.61 9.54
CA LYS A 31 10.07 13.49 8.89
C LYS A 31 11.09 14.44 9.50
N GLU A 32 10.72 15.68 9.77
CA GLU A 32 11.61 16.67 10.40
C GLU A 32 11.87 16.34 11.88
N PHE A 33 10.86 15.84 12.58
CA PHE A 33 11.03 15.34 13.93
C PHE A 33 12.10 14.24 13.98
N LEU A 34 11.99 13.19 13.18
CA LEU A 34 12.97 12.10 13.16
C LEU A 34 14.38 12.58 12.81
N ARG A 35 14.52 13.48 11.85
CA ARG A 35 15.83 14.08 11.46
C ARG A 35 16.51 14.84 12.60
N SER A 36 15.74 15.51 13.46
CA SER A 36 16.29 16.16 14.64
C SER A 36 16.55 15.16 15.76
N TYR A 37 15.67 14.21 15.93
CA TYR A 37 15.70 13.21 16.99
C TYR A 37 16.91 12.28 16.92
N VAL A 38 17.26 11.79 15.73
CA VAL A 38 18.41 10.91 15.53
C VAL A 38 19.76 11.56 15.88
N LYS A 39 19.83 12.88 15.97
CA LYS A 39 21.04 13.60 16.40
C LYS A 39 21.25 13.56 17.91
N ASN A 40 20.17 13.42 18.66
CA ASN A 40 20.21 13.37 20.13
C ASN A 40 18.98 12.56 20.65
N PRO A 41 18.96 11.23 20.46
CA PRO A 41 17.82 10.41 20.88
C PRO A 41 17.73 10.32 22.39
N ASN A 42 16.51 10.08 22.90
CA ASN A 42 16.31 9.81 24.32
C ASN A 42 17.18 8.62 24.76
N PRO A 43 17.97 8.76 25.85
CA PRO A 43 18.83 7.67 26.35
C PRO A 43 18.10 6.36 26.64
N ASN A 44 16.79 6.41 26.94
CA ASN A 44 15.95 5.25 27.23
C ASN A 44 15.29 4.65 25.96
N ASP A 45 15.40 5.31 24.80
CA ASP A 45 14.91 4.82 23.53
C ASP A 45 15.93 3.87 22.91
N ARG A 46 15.86 2.60 23.34
CA ARG A 46 16.78 1.55 22.88
C ARG A 46 16.60 1.26 21.40
N MET A 47 15.36 1.19 20.91
CA MET A 47 15.06 0.91 19.50
C MET A 47 15.76 1.93 18.59
N CYS A 48 15.59 3.21 18.88
CA CYS A 48 16.23 4.25 18.06
C CYS A 48 17.76 4.23 18.17
N LYS A 49 18.32 3.92 19.34
CA LYS A 49 19.78 3.80 19.51
C LYS A 49 20.35 2.62 18.73
N ASP A 50 19.71 1.46 18.81
CA ASP A 50 20.12 0.27 18.04
C ASP A 50 20.03 0.52 16.52
N ASP A 51 18.97 1.21 16.07
CA ASP A 51 18.79 1.66 14.68
C ASP A 51 19.94 2.57 14.22
N ILE A 52 20.34 3.55 15.04
CA ILE A 52 21.44 4.48 14.73
C ILE A 52 22.77 3.72 14.66
N GLU A 53 23.05 2.86 15.64
CA GLU A 53 24.27 2.05 15.67
C GLU A 53 24.37 1.14 14.43
N GLN A 54 23.25 0.54 14.01
CA GLN A 54 23.22 -0.24 12.78
C GLN A 54 23.44 0.61 11.54
N ALA A 55 22.84 1.82 11.48
CA ALA A 55 23.04 2.75 10.38
C ALA A 55 24.50 3.19 10.26
N GLU A 56 25.19 3.45 11.36
CA GLU A 56 26.62 3.79 11.38
C GLU A 56 27.48 2.65 10.84
N LYS A 57 27.23 1.40 11.26
CA LYS A 57 27.92 0.21 10.71
C LYS A 57 27.72 0.05 9.20
N ASP A 58 26.51 0.28 8.71
CA ASP A 58 26.23 0.17 7.28
C ASP A 58 26.87 1.32 6.49
N LEU A 59 26.96 2.53 7.05
CA LEU A 59 27.67 3.66 6.46
C LEU A 59 29.18 3.46 6.37
N GLU A 60 29.77 2.70 7.28
CA GLU A 60 31.18 2.29 7.18
C GLU A 60 31.40 1.29 6.05
N LYS A 61 30.43 0.40 5.83
CA LYS A 61 30.51 -0.67 4.84
C LYS A 61 30.19 -0.21 3.41
N TYR A 62 29.18 0.66 3.26
CA TYR A 62 28.67 1.09 1.98
C TYR A 62 28.82 2.60 1.78
N LYS A 63 29.37 3.00 0.65
CA LYS A 63 29.59 4.42 0.34
C LYS A 63 28.28 5.19 0.12
N ASN A 64 27.33 4.57 -0.56
CA ASN A 64 26.03 5.16 -0.90
C ASN A 64 24.93 4.16 -0.54
N ILE A 65 23.93 4.62 0.19
CA ILE A 65 22.81 3.78 0.66
C ILE A 65 21.49 4.48 0.34
N TYR A 66 20.54 3.71 -0.16
CA TYR A 66 19.15 4.10 -0.28
C TYR A 66 18.29 3.15 0.55
N VAL A 67 17.55 3.68 1.53
CA VAL A 67 16.68 2.86 2.39
C VAL A 67 15.26 2.88 1.87
N THR A 68 14.74 1.69 1.52
CA THR A 68 13.31 1.44 1.35
C THR A 68 12.71 1.03 2.68
N THR A 69 11.41 1.19 2.83
CA THR A 69 10.69 0.75 4.03
C THR A 69 9.56 -0.18 3.63
N SER A 70 9.41 -1.27 4.38
CA SER A 70 8.27 -2.15 4.26
C SER A 70 7.62 -2.41 5.61
N CYS A 71 6.31 -2.57 5.62
CA CYS A 71 5.57 -3.00 6.81
C CYS A 71 4.36 -3.83 6.36
N PHE A 72 3.78 -4.59 7.29
CA PHE A 72 2.54 -5.30 7.01
C PHE A 72 1.43 -4.27 6.71
N GLY A 73 0.83 -4.37 5.52
CA GLY A 73 -0.20 -3.45 5.05
C GLY A 73 0.28 -2.08 4.53
N CYS A 74 1.60 -1.83 4.51
CA CYS A 74 2.12 -0.63 3.84
C CYS A 74 2.01 -0.74 2.33
N LYS A 75 1.62 0.36 1.69
CA LYS A 75 1.66 0.46 0.23
C LYS A 75 3.10 0.66 -0.22
N THR A 76 3.60 -0.24 -1.05
CA THR A 76 4.91 -0.09 -1.70
C THR A 76 4.81 0.89 -2.87
N SER A 77 5.94 1.50 -3.24
CA SER A 77 5.98 2.33 -4.45
C SER A 77 5.82 1.46 -5.70
N PRO A 78 5.04 1.87 -6.70
CA PRO A 78 4.86 1.11 -7.94
C PRO A 78 6.15 0.98 -8.77
N TYR A 79 7.17 1.81 -8.48
CA TYR A 79 8.50 1.77 -9.10
C TYR A 79 9.59 1.21 -8.17
N ALA A 80 9.22 0.37 -7.19
CA ALA A 80 10.19 -0.21 -6.25
C ALA A 80 11.29 -1.03 -6.96
N ASP A 81 10.90 -1.84 -7.97
CA ASP A 81 11.86 -2.60 -8.78
C ASP A 81 12.82 -1.69 -9.56
N GLU A 82 12.30 -0.58 -10.07
CA GLU A 82 13.07 0.41 -10.82
C GLU A 82 14.04 1.20 -9.92
N ILE A 83 13.69 1.38 -8.63
CA ILE A 83 14.64 1.91 -7.63
C ILE A 83 15.85 0.97 -7.53
N ILE A 84 15.62 -0.33 -7.37
CA ILE A 84 16.69 -1.33 -7.27
C ILE A 84 17.55 -1.34 -8.55
N GLU A 85 16.91 -1.33 -9.71
CA GLU A 85 17.61 -1.32 -11.01
C GLU A 85 18.45 -0.06 -11.21
N TYR A 86 17.90 1.11 -10.90
CA TYR A 86 18.61 2.39 -11.01
C TYR A 86 19.75 2.47 -10.01
N ALA A 87 19.52 2.11 -8.75
CA ALA A 87 20.51 2.13 -7.70
C ALA A 87 21.70 1.24 -8.02
N ALA A 88 21.47 0.03 -8.54
CA ALA A 88 22.51 -0.88 -8.96
C ALA A 88 23.44 -0.26 -10.03
N LYS A 89 22.87 0.44 -11.02
CA LYS A 89 23.63 1.17 -12.05
C LYS A 89 24.48 2.31 -11.48
N GLN A 90 24.02 2.92 -10.39
CA GLN A 90 24.71 4.02 -9.70
C GLN A 90 25.62 3.56 -8.56
N LYS A 91 25.77 2.25 -8.34
CA LYS A 91 26.53 1.66 -7.21
C LYS A 91 26.02 2.17 -5.85
N ILE A 92 24.69 2.25 -5.72
CA ILE A 92 23.98 2.58 -4.49
C ILE A 92 23.45 1.27 -3.92
N GLU A 93 23.74 0.99 -2.66
CA GLU A 93 23.17 -0.14 -1.93
C GLU A 93 21.72 0.16 -1.56
N VAL A 94 20.81 -0.76 -1.83
CA VAL A 94 19.40 -0.65 -1.42
C VAL A 94 19.16 -1.54 -0.23
N ILE A 95 18.85 -0.94 0.91
CA ILE A 95 18.53 -1.66 2.15
C ILE A 95 17.04 -1.52 2.43
N ASN A 96 16.38 -2.65 2.70
CA ASN A 96 14.98 -2.66 3.08
C ASN A 96 14.85 -2.68 4.60
N ASP A 97 14.38 -1.57 5.16
CA ASP A 97 14.09 -1.43 6.59
C ASP A 97 12.67 -1.92 6.87
N ILE A 98 12.55 -3.02 7.62
CA ILE A 98 11.27 -3.68 7.90
C ILE A 98 10.73 -3.20 9.24
N TYR A 99 9.62 -2.49 9.20
CA TYR A 99 9.00 -1.95 10.41
C TYR A 99 8.05 -2.93 11.06
N SER A 100 8.20 -3.09 12.38
CA SER A 100 7.16 -3.68 13.21
C SER A 100 5.92 -2.79 13.24
N CYS A 101 4.72 -3.39 13.21
CA CYS A 101 3.46 -2.67 13.43
C CYS A 101 3.32 -2.23 14.90
N VAL A 102 4.03 -2.89 15.82
CA VAL A 102 3.96 -2.61 17.25
C VAL A 102 5.21 -1.83 17.67
N VAL A 103 4.99 -0.69 18.28
CA VAL A 103 6.04 0.14 18.90
C VAL A 103 5.71 0.25 20.39
N MET A 104 6.68 -0.07 21.26
CA MET A 104 6.50 0.07 22.70
C MET A 104 6.52 1.54 23.09
N GLU A 105 5.86 1.87 24.18
CA GLU A 105 5.86 3.22 24.74
C GLU A 105 7.31 3.71 24.99
N GLY A 106 7.57 4.95 24.61
CA GLY A 106 8.91 5.56 24.75
C GLY A 106 9.95 5.08 23.73
N GLN A 107 9.55 4.26 22.74
CA GLN A 107 10.41 3.81 21.63
C GLN A 107 10.01 4.52 20.33
N THR A 108 11.00 4.81 19.48
CA THR A 108 10.80 5.51 18.21
C THR A 108 11.28 4.64 17.05
N LYS A 109 10.40 4.39 16.08
CA LYS A 109 10.73 3.64 14.85
C LYS A 109 11.20 4.56 13.74
N GLY A 110 12.02 4.02 12.84
CA GLY A 110 12.47 4.70 11.62
C GLY A 110 13.74 5.53 11.82
N CYS A 111 14.40 5.38 12.96
CA CYS A 111 15.66 6.06 13.23
C CYS A 111 16.77 5.59 12.29
N TYR A 112 16.81 4.29 11.91
CA TYR A 112 17.75 3.75 10.94
C TYR A 112 17.69 4.53 9.62
N LYS A 113 16.49 4.57 9.01
CA LYS A 113 16.28 5.29 7.76
C LYS A 113 16.57 6.78 7.89
N ALA A 114 16.14 7.42 8.98
CA ALA A 114 16.34 8.84 9.20
C ALA A 114 17.84 9.20 9.31
N MET A 115 18.63 8.35 9.96
CA MET A 115 20.10 8.51 10.06
C MET A 115 20.77 8.36 8.72
N ILE A 116 20.44 7.30 7.95
CA ILE A 116 20.99 7.10 6.60
C ILE A 116 20.61 8.27 5.69
N ASP A 117 19.32 8.66 5.63
CA ASP A 117 18.87 9.77 4.79
C ASP A 117 19.61 11.06 5.13
N LEU A 118 19.82 11.35 6.43
CA LEU A 118 20.57 12.53 6.88
C LEU A 118 22.01 12.51 6.34
N LYS A 119 22.71 11.38 6.45
CA LYS A 119 24.09 11.24 5.98
C LYS A 119 24.19 11.28 4.45
N MET A 120 23.29 10.66 3.75
CA MET A 120 23.26 10.73 2.29
C MET A 120 22.99 12.13 1.77
N GLU A 121 22.12 12.88 2.45
CA GLU A 121 21.87 14.30 2.13
C GLU A 121 23.06 15.21 2.46
N GLU A 122 23.83 14.93 3.49
CA GLU A 122 25.10 15.64 3.80
C GLU A 122 26.12 15.43 2.67
N ILE A 123 26.18 14.23 2.09
CA ILE A 123 27.16 13.87 1.05
C ILE A 123 26.71 14.32 -0.34
N HIS A 124 25.44 14.10 -0.70
CA HIS A 124 24.93 14.23 -2.06
C HIS A 124 23.94 15.39 -2.26
N GLY A 125 23.58 16.10 -1.20
CA GLY A 125 22.58 17.17 -1.20
C GLY A 125 21.17 16.69 -0.85
N LYS A 126 20.32 17.66 -0.43
CA LYS A 126 18.97 17.43 0.12
C LYS A 126 18.01 16.69 -0.82
N ASP A 127 18.29 16.70 -2.10
CA ASP A 127 17.46 16.09 -3.14
C ASP A 127 17.93 14.68 -3.57
N PHE A 128 18.91 14.09 -2.85
CA PHE A 128 19.44 12.77 -3.16
C PHE A 128 18.35 11.72 -3.36
N ARG A 129 17.48 11.58 -2.37
CA ARG A 129 16.37 10.62 -2.42
C ARG A 129 15.41 10.91 -3.57
N HIS A 130 15.02 12.18 -3.74
CA HIS A 130 14.11 12.59 -4.81
C HIS A 130 14.68 12.30 -6.21
N LYS A 131 15.97 12.50 -6.41
CA LYS A 131 16.65 12.18 -7.70
C LYS A 131 16.54 10.69 -8.03
N ILE A 132 16.76 9.81 -7.05
CA ILE A 132 16.64 8.37 -7.23
C ILE A 132 15.18 7.97 -7.55
N GLU A 133 14.23 8.44 -6.75
CA GLU A 133 12.81 8.15 -6.93
C GLU A 133 12.29 8.66 -8.29
N HIS A 134 12.67 9.88 -8.67
CA HIS A 134 12.31 10.44 -9.98
C HIS A 134 12.90 9.63 -11.14
N ALA A 135 14.20 9.27 -11.07
CA ALA A 135 14.83 8.47 -12.11
C ALA A 135 14.18 7.07 -12.23
N ALA A 136 13.89 6.44 -11.12
CA ALA A 136 13.18 5.15 -11.08
C ALA A 136 11.78 5.25 -11.68
N GLU A 137 11.02 6.28 -11.33
CA GLU A 137 9.71 6.52 -11.91
C GLU A 137 9.76 6.75 -13.43
N GLN A 138 10.75 7.52 -13.93
CA GLN A 138 10.93 7.70 -15.35
C GLN A 138 11.27 6.37 -16.06
N LEU A 139 12.08 5.53 -15.44
CA LEU A 139 12.40 4.20 -15.96
C LEU A 139 11.14 3.33 -16.01
N MET A 140 10.30 3.34 -14.98
CA MET A 140 9.01 2.66 -14.96
C MET A 140 8.09 3.17 -16.08
N ILE A 141 7.97 4.49 -16.27
CA ILE A 141 7.15 5.07 -17.34
C ILE A 141 7.63 4.62 -18.72
N GLN A 142 8.94 4.52 -18.93
CA GLN A 142 9.50 3.97 -20.18
C GLN A 142 9.08 2.51 -20.37
N LYS A 143 9.18 1.68 -19.34
CA LYS A 143 8.75 0.27 -19.38
C LYS A 143 7.23 0.14 -19.60
N ILE A 144 6.43 1.04 -19.05
CA ILE A 144 4.99 1.13 -19.34
C ILE A 144 4.77 1.43 -20.83
N LYS A 145 5.46 2.41 -21.40
CA LYS A 145 5.33 2.78 -22.82
C LYS A 145 5.70 1.60 -23.74
N THR A 146 6.75 0.87 -23.45
CA THR A 146 7.17 -0.33 -24.21
C THR A 146 6.31 -1.56 -23.95
N GLY A 147 5.44 -1.56 -22.93
CA GLY A 147 4.58 -2.69 -22.58
C GLY A 147 5.28 -3.78 -21.74
N THR A 148 6.49 -3.53 -21.27
CA THR A 148 7.26 -4.49 -20.45
C THR A 148 6.92 -4.43 -18.96
N LYS A 149 6.33 -3.34 -18.47
CA LYS A 149 5.82 -3.22 -17.08
C LYS A 149 4.33 -3.46 -17.04
N ILE A 150 3.92 -4.30 -16.09
CA ILE A 150 2.53 -4.51 -15.70
C ILE A 150 2.40 -3.94 -14.30
N LEU A 151 1.42 -3.08 -14.07
CA LEU A 151 1.10 -2.55 -12.76
C LEU A 151 0.00 -3.37 -12.10
N SER A 152 0.01 -3.45 -10.79
CA SER A 152 -1.15 -3.94 -10.05
C SER A 152 -2.26 -2.90 -10.08
N VAL A 153 -3.52 -3.32 -10.04
CA VAL A 153 -4.65 -2.41 -9.88
C VAL A 153 -4.52 -1.53 -8.63
N TYR A 154 -3.84 -2.04 -7.60
CA TYR A 154 -3.58 -1.32 -6.35
C TYR A 154 -2.47 -0.26 -6.44
N ASP A 155 -1.69 -0.27 -7.51
CA ASP A 155 -0.66 0.76 -7.77
C ASP A 155 -1.26 2.04 -8.34
N LEU A 156 -2.52 2.00 -8.78
CA LEU A 156 -3.21 3.10 -9.43
C LEU A 156 -4.17 3.82 -8.47
N SER A 157 -4.39 5.11 -8.71
CA SER A 157 -5.50 5.83 -8.10
C SER A 157 -6.84 5.27 -8.61
N GLU A 158 -7.92 5.41 -7.84
CA GLU A 158 -9.23 4.87 -8.22
C GLU A 158 -9.73 5.34 -9.60
N GLU A 159 -9.46 6.59 -9.94
CA GLU A 159 -9.83 7.20 -11.22
C GLU A 159 -9.02 6.68 -12.41
N ASP A 160 -7.81 6.18 -12.13
CA ASP A 160 -6.88 5.66 -13.14
C ASP A 160 -6.95 4.13 -13.29
N GLN A 161 -7.68 3.44 -12.40
CA GLN A 161 -7.87 2.00 -12.49
C GLN A 161 -8.68 1.59 -13.72
N PRO A 162 -8.44 0.37 -14.26
CA PRO A 162 -9.30 -0.18 -15.31
C PRO A 162 -10.76 -0.26 -14.85
N ASN A 163 -11.67 0.10 -15.73
CA ASN A 163 -13.10 0.02 -15.48
C ASN A 163 -13.80 -0.89 -16.50
N LEU A 164 -14.70 -1.75 -16.02
CA LEU A 164 -15.47 -2.63 -16.88
C LEU A 164 -16.42 -1.80 -17.76
N VAL A 165 -16.44 -2.10 -19.06
CA VAL A 165 -17.42 -1.56 -20.00
C VAL A 165 -18.65 -2.48 -19.98
N LYS A 166 -19.76 -2.00 -19.42
CA LYS A 166 -21.03 -2.72 -19.39
C LYS A 166 -22.16 -1.78 -19.81
N GLU A 167 -22.92 -2.15 -20.84
CA GLU A 167 -24.07 -1.41 -21.34
C GLU A 167 -23.79 0.09 -21.57
N ASN A 168 -22.65 0.42 -22.19
CA ASN A 168 -22.15 1.78 -22.41
C ASN A 168 -21.89 2.62 -21.13
N LYS A 169 -21.91 2.00 -19.97
CA LYS A 169 -21.50 2.63 -18.69
C LYS A 169 -20.22 2.03 -18.18
N PHE A 170 -19.34 2.89 -17.70
CA PHE A 170 -18.16 2.44 -16.94
C PHE A 170 -18.59 2.23 -15.49
N THR A 171 -18.47 1.02 -14.99
CA THR A 171 -18.78 0.70 -13.61
C THR A 171 -17.55 0.14 -12.94
N ARG A 172 -17.19 0.71 -11.77
CA ARG A 172 -16.25 0.06 -10.88
C ARG A 172 -16.89 -1.23 -10.39
N LYS A 173 -16.14 -2.28 -10.40
CA LYS A 173 -16.64 -3.62 -10.21
C LYS A 173 -16.55 -4.06 -8.76
N GLU A 174 -17.53 -4.83 -8.35
CA GLU A 174 -17.38 -5.67 -7.17
C GLU A 174 -16.31 -6.73 -7.46
N ASP A 175 -15.33 -6.87 -6.56
CA ASP A 175 -14.21 -7.82 -6.71
C ASP A 175 -14.64 -9.27 -6.47
N ILE A 176 -15.93 -9.50 -6.16
CA ILE A 176 -16.52 -10.80 -5.87
C ILE A 176 -17.64 -11.08 -6.87
N LEU A 177 -17.49 -12.17 -7.61
CA LEU A 177 -18.49 -12.68 -8.55
C LEU A 177 -19.15 -13.94 -7.99
N THR A 178 -20.44 -14.09 -8.21
CA THR A 178 -21.16 -15.32 -7.89
C THR A 178 -21.51 -16.09 -9.16
N VAL A 179 -21.22 -17.38 -9.16
CA VAL A 179 -21.61 -18.32 -10.23
C VAL A 179 -22.51 -19.38 -9.63
N GLN A 180 -23.73 -19.48 -10.18
CA GLN A 180 -24.62 -20.58 -9.83
C GLN A 180 -24.17 -21.84 -10.55
N THR A 181 -24.07 -22.95 -9.83
CA THR A 181 -23.69 -24.25 -10.39
C THR A 181 -24.79 -25.27 -10.13
N GLY A 182 -24.88 -26.32 -10.94
CA GLY A 182 -25.72 -27.47 -10.63
C GLY A 182 -25.05 -28.52 -9.74
N LEU A 183 -23.86 -28.23 -9.24
CA LEU A 183 -23.05 -29.17 -8.47
C LEU A 183 -23.51 -29.20 -7.00
N PRO A 184 -23.55 -30.37 -6.36
CA PRO A 184 -23.90 -30.50 -4.93
C PRO A 184 -22.72 -30.08 -4.05
N LEU A 185 -22.44 -28.78 -4.05
CA LEU A 185 -21.35 -28.19 -3.26
C LEU A 185 -21.74 -28.12 -1.79
N GLN A 186 -20.81 -28.54 -0.95
CA GLN A 186 -20.95 -28.37 0.51
C GLN A 186 -20.53 -26.96 0.90
N HIS A 187 -21.38 -26.30 1.67
CA HIS A 187 -21.09 -24.98 2.26
C HIS A 187 -21.67 -24.90 3.66
N GLU A 188 -21.21 -23.96 4.46
CA GLU A 188 -21.71 -23.67 5.79
C GLU A 188 -22.00 -22.17 5.88
N LEU A 189 -23.26 -21.82 6.28
CA LEU A 189 -23.72 -20.44 6.28
C LEU A 189 -23.42 -19.75 4.95
N ASP A 190 -22.63 -18.67 4.98
CA ASP A 190 -22.20 -17.88 3.80
C ASP A 190 -20.81 -18.27 3.28
N THR A 191 -20.25 -19.38 3.75
CA THR A 191 -18.92 -19.85 3.34
C THR A 191 -19.03 -20.77 2.13
N TYR A 192 -18.89 -20.20 0.94
CA TYR A 192 -18.91 -20.93 -0.32
C TYR A 192 -17.50 -21.22 -0.83
N PRO A 193 -17.29 -22.32 -1.59
CA PRO A 193 -16.02 -22.52 -2.31
C PRO A 193 -15.80 -21.38 -3.30
N PHE A 194 -14.54 -20.99 -3.48
CA PHE A 194 -14.19 -19.91 -4.41
C PHE A 194 -12.85 -20.13 -5.09
N ILE A 195 -12.66 -19.39 -6.18
CA ILE A 195 -11.41 -19.29 -6.91
C ILE A 195 -11.06 -17.82 -7.06
N ASP A 196 -9.83 -17.45 -6.71
CA ASP A 196 -9.28 -16.15 -7.08
C ASP A 196 -8.65 -16.28 -8.48
N ILE A 197 -9.08 -15.41 -9.40
CA ILE A 197 -8.60 -15.36 -10.79
C ILE A 197 -7.91 -14.03 -11.01
N SER A 198 -6.67 -14.08 -11.52
CA SER A 198 -5.98 -12.91 -12.05
C SER A 198 -6.05 -12.85 -13.57
N PHE A 199 -5.98 -11.65 -14.12
CA PHE A 199 -5.89 -11.38 -15.54
C PHE A 199 -5.27 -9.99 -15.77
N ILE A 200 -4.74 -9.77 -16.97
CA ILE A 200 -4.19 -8.47 -17.34
C ILE A 200 -5.20 -7.75 -18.22
N VAL A 201 -5.56 -6.53 -17.83
CA VAL A 201 -6.24 -5.58 -18.72
C VAL A 201 -5.19 -4.91 -19.59
N GLU A 202 -5.25 -5.15 -20.89
CA GLU A 202 -4.33 -4.62 -21.87
C GLU A 202 -4.62 -3.13 -22.19
N LYS A 203 -3.69 -2.46 -22.86
CA LYS A 203 -3.83 -1.04 -23.22
C LYS A 203 -4.98 -0.75 -24.19
N ASP A 204 -5.44 -1.75 -24.92
CA ASP A 204 -6.60 -1.66 -25.81
C ASP A 204 -7.93 -2.01 -25.14
N GLY A 205 -7.88 -2.35 -23.84
CA GLY A 205 -9.04 -2.73 -23.05
C GLY A 205 -9.46 -4.18 -23.19
N THR A 206 -8.74 -5.02 -23.94
CA THR A 206 -8.91 -6.47 -23.92
C THR A 206 -8.29 -7.09 -22.67
N ILE A 207 -8.57 -8.36 -22.40
CA ILE A 207 -7.91 -9.09 -21.31
C ILE A 207 -7.02 -10.19 -21.86
N SER A 208 -5.94 -10.44 -21.12
CA SER A 208 -4.97 -11.51 -21.42
C SER A 208 -4.56 -12.23 -20.13
N ASN A 209 -3.81 -13.32 -20.28
CA ASN A 209 -3.15 -14.03 -19.18
C ASN A 209 -4.07 -14.40 -18.01
N VAL A 210 -5.28 -14.92 -18.33
CA VAL A 210 -6.26 -15.32 -17.29
C VAL A 210 -5.76 -16.58 -16.57
N LYS A 211 -5.52 -16.47 -15.27
CA LYS A 211 -4.96 -17.53 -14.42
C LYS A 211 -5.82 -17.77 -13.18
N ASN A 212 -5.85 -19.02 -12.74
CA ASN A 212 -6.31 -19.37 -11.40
C ASN A 212 -5.14 -19.19 -10.43
N GLU A 213 -5.31 -18.31 -9.43
CA GLU A 213 -4.27 -18.04 -8.43
C GLU A 213 -4.47 -18.86 -7.16
N ASN A 214 -5.69 -18.95 -6.70
CA ASN A 214 -6.00 -19.62 -5.45
C ASN A 214 -7.34 -20.37 -5.53
N TRP A 215 -7.36 -21.61 -5.04
CA TRP A 215 -8.56 -22.41 -4.86
C TRP A 215 -8.82 -22.64 -3.39
N VAL A 216 -10.01 -22.32 -2.91
CA VAL A 216 -10.49 -22.60 -1.58
C VAL A 216 -11.76 -23.43 -1.67
N SER A 217 -11.64 -24.70 -1.33
CA SER A 217 -12.76 -25.65 -1.41
C SER A 217 -13.79 -25.46 -0.29
N GLY A 218 -13.40 -24.83 0.82
CA GLY A 218 -14.18 -24.76 2.05
C GLY A 218 -14.34 -26.12 2.75
N PHE A 219 -14.59 -27.17 1.99
CA PHE A 219 -14.77 -28.55 2.48
C PHE A 219 -14.05 -29.56 1.58
N LYS A 220 -13.44 -30.58 2.18
CA LYS A 220 -12.71 -31.62 1.44
C LYS A 220 -13.56 -32.31 0.34
N ARG A 221 -14.86 -32.41 0.55
CA ARG A 221 -15.80 -32.99 -0.41
C ARG A 221 -15.89 -32.21 -1.71
N ASN A 222 -15.60 -30.91 -1.70
CA ASN A 222 -15.63 -30.05 -2.88
C ASN A 222 -14.38 -30.17 -3.75
N GLU A 223 -13.28 -30.74 -3.23
CA GLU A 223 -12.00 -30.85 -3.98
C GLU A 223 -12.16 -31.58 -5.32
N LYS A 224 -13.04 -32.54 -5.40
CA LYS A 224 -13.31 -33.28 -6.66
C LYS A 224 -13.86 -32.43 -7.79
N TYR A 225 -14.43 -31.27 -7.48
CA TYR A 225 -15.01 -30.34 -8.46
C TYR A 225 -14.05 -29.23 -8.90
N LYS A 226 -12.83 -29.20 -8.37
CA LYS A 226 -11.85 -28.13 -8.62
C LYS A 226 -11.70 -27.81 -10.11
N ASN A 227 -11.38 -28.79 -10.93
CA ASN A 227 -11.11 -28.58 -12.36
C ASN A 227 -12.34 -28.04 -13.13
N GLU A 228 -13.54 -28.54 -12.79
CA GLU A 228 -14.78 -28.06 -13.39
C GLU A 228 -15.06 -26.61 -13.01
N LEU A 229 -14.92 -26.25 -11.71
CA LEU A 229 -15.13 -24.90 -11.21
C LEU A 229 -14.09 -23.93 -11.74
N GLU A 230 -12.82 -24.34 -11.91
CA GLU A 230 -11.78 -23.56 -12.57
C GLU A 230 -12.16 -23.24 -14.03
N GLY A 231 -12.69 -24.19 -14.75
CA GLY A 231 -13.19 -23.98 -16.13
C GLY A 231 -14.36 -23.00 -16.18
N LEU A 232 -15.33 -23.16 -15.28
CA LEU A 232 -16.48 -22.24 -15.16
C LEU A 232 -16.05 -20.81 -14.83
N ALA A 233 -15.14 -20.65 -13.89
CA ALA A 233 -14.63 -19.36 -13.49
C ALA A 233 -13.91 -18.65 -14.64
N LYS A 234 -12.98 -19.32 -15.33
CA LYS A 234 -12.29 -18.77 -16.50
C LYS A 234 -13.26 -18.38 -17.62
N ASN A 235 -14.20 -19.26 -17.93
CA ASN A 235 -15.21 -18.97 -18.95
C ASN A 235 -16.06 -17.75 -18.57
N LYS A 236 -16.45 -17.63 -17.30
CA LYS A 236 -17.17 -16.45 -16.80
C LYS A 236 -16.41 -15.16 -17.04
N ILE A 237 -15.09 -15.13 -16.75
CA ILE A 237 -14.24 -13.96 -16.98
C ILE A 237 -14.14 -13.66 -18.48
N LEU A 238 -13.80 -14.64 -19.29
CA LEU A 238 -13.60 -14.46 -20.74
C LEU A 238 -14.87 -14.02 -21.48
N THR A 239 -16.04 -14.46 -21.01
CA THR A 239 -17.32 -14.16 -21.68
C THR A 239 -17.90 -12.83 -21.22
N ASN A 240 -17.93 -12.58 -19.90
CA ASN A 240 -18.71 -11.47 -19.34
C ASN A 240 -17.85 -10.27 -18.93
N TYR A 241 -16.51 -10.46 -18.84
CA TYR A 241 -15.58 -9.44 -18.32
C TYR A 241 -14.40 -9.23 -19.26
N SER A 242 -14.61 -9.35 -20.58
CA SER A 242 -13.55 -9.28 -21.58
C SER A 242 -13.24 -7.87 -22.10
N LYS A 243 -14.08 -6.88 -21.81
CA LYS A 243 -13.93 -5.51 -22.33
C LYS A 243 -13.85 -4.48 -21.20
N TRP A 244 -12.79 -3.70 -21.22
CA TRP A 244 -12.46 -2.72 -20.20
C TRP A 244 -12.09 -1.37 -20.80
N LYS A 245 -12.33 -0.29 -20.05
CA LYS A 245 -11.57 0.93 -20.20
C LYS A 245 -10.19 0.67 -19.58
N PRO A 246 -9.09 0.84 -20.33
CA PRO A 246 -7.76 0.53 -19.82
C PRO A 246 -7.35 1.47 -18.69
N GLY A 247 -6.49 0.98 -17.80
CA GLY A 247 -5.89 1.77 -16.74
C GLY A 247 -4.84 2.75 -17.25
N LYS A 248 -4.52 3.75 -16.43
CA LYS A 248 -3.52 4.77 -16.74
C LYS A 248 -2.58 4.96 -15.54
N TYR A 249 -1.36 5.33 -15.84
CA TYR A 249 -0.43 5.88 -14.86
C TYR A 249 0.08 7.23 -15.37
N LYS A 250 -0.20 8.33 -14.65
CA LYS A 250 0.15 9.69 -15.08
C LYS A 250 -0.22 9.94 -16.56
N ASN A 251 -1.47 9.69 -16.93
CA ASN A 251 -2.03 9.80 -18.27
C ASN A 251 -1.46 8.85 -19.35
N THR A 252 -0.56 7.92 -18.98
CA THR A 252 -0.02 6.92 -19.89
C THR A 252 -0.82 5.61 -19.76
N LEU A 253 -1.42 5.13 -20.86
CA LEU A 253 -2.11 3.83 -20.86
C LEU A 253 -1.15 2.72 -20.44
N THR A 254 -1.60 1.87 -19.52
CA THR A 254 -0.77 0.81 -18.94
C THR A 254 -1.48 -0.54 -18.95
N ARG A 255 -0.70 -1.60 -18.95
CA ARG A 255 -1.15 -2.96 -18.67
C ARG A 255 -1.36 -3.10 -17.19
N VAL A 256 -2.52 -3.59 -16.77
CA VAL A 256 -2.86 -3.67 -15.34
C VAL A 256 -3.30 -5.07 -14.98
N GLU A 257 -2.61 -5.67 -14.01
CA GLU A 257 -3.07 -6.90 -13.39
C GLU A 257 -4.24 -6.61 -12.47
N ASN A 258 -5.32 -7.31 -12.70
CA ASN A 258 -6.56 -7.23 -11.93
C ASN A 258 -6.96 -8.63 -11.47
N ASN A 259 -7.76 -8.73 -10.43
CA ASN A 259 -8.21 -10.00 -9.89
C ASN A 259 -9.68 -9.95 -9.49
N PHE A 260 -10.32 -11.12 -9.55
CA PHE A 260 -11.67 -11.36 -9.03
C PHE A 260 -11.70 -12.62 -8.19
N ARG A 261 -12.51 -12.57 -7.13
CA ARG A 261 -12.94 -13.77 -6.44
C ARG A 261 -14.22 -14.30 -7.08
N VAL A 262 -14.22 -15.53 -7.52
CA VAL A 262 -15.40 -16.21 -8.07
C VAL A 262 -15.90 -17.22 -7.05
N CYS A 263 -17.04 -16.92 -6.42
CA CYS A 263 -17.72 -17.80 -5.46
C CYS A 263 -18.75 -18.68 -6.18
N PHE A 264 -18.88 -19.94 -5.78
CA PHE A 264 -19.78 -20.92 -6.38
C PHE A 264 -20.92 -21.28 -5.45
N LYS A 265 -22.17 -21.14 -5.95
CA LYS A 265 -23.39 -21.50 -5.22
C LYS A 265 -24.17 -22.58 -5.92
#